data_40428f64e264bbe6fd1f88f24350f1f9
#
_entry.id   40428f64e264bbe6fd1f88f24350f1f9
#
_cell.length_a   1.000
_cell.length_b   1.000
_cell.length_c   1.000
_cell.angle_alpha   90.00
_cell.angle_beta   90.00
_cell.angle_gamma   90.00
#
_symmetry.space_group_name_H-M   'P 1'
#
loop_
_entity.id
_entity.type
_entity.pdbx_description
1 polymer ?
#
loop_
_entity_poly.entity_id
_entity_poly.type
_entity_poly.pdbx_seq_one_letter_code
_entity_poly.pdbx_strand_id
1 'polypeptide(L)'
;MTDRLKPSDLLSIGEIARRTGLSVSAIRFYEDKRLIEPVRSGGNQRRFLRSDIRRLSFILIAQRLGLSLTEIEAELAKLPHGRTPTASDWGAISAAIRARLDERIAELTRTRDRLDGCIGCGCLSLTHCAIWNPEDRLGAEGPGARKLLD
;
A
#
# COMPACT_ATOMS: atom_id res chain seq x y z
N MET A 1 -10.72 -16.85 -32.19
CA MET A 1 -10.33 -17.57 -30.94
C MET A 1 -9.28 -16.73 -30.24
N THR A 2 -9.65 -16.02 -29.20
CA THR A 2 -8.70 -15.27 -28.37
C THR A 2 -7.91 -16.29 -27.55
N ASP A 3 -6.67 -16.50 -27.93
CA ASP A 3 -5.73 -17.34 -27.22
C ASP A 3 -5.62 -16.81 -25.79
N ARG A 4 -6.07 -17.60 -24.83
CA ARG A 4 -6.18 -17.20 -23.42
C ARG A 4 -4.78 -17.26 -22.82
N LEU A 5 -4.07 -16.12 -22.81
CA LEU A 5 -2.73 -16.01 -22.25
C LEU A 5 -2.64 -16.65 -20.86
N LYS A 6 -1.62 -17.50 -20.66
CA LYS A 6 -1.35 -18.16 -19.38
C LYS A 6 -0.56 -17.23 -18.44
N PRO A 7 -0.59 -17.44 -17.13
CA PRO A 7 0.22 -16.64 -16.20
C PRO A 7 1.73 -16.69 -16.45
N SER A 8 2.21 -17.79 -17.07
CA SER A 8 3.61 -18.01 -17.43
C SER A 8 4.01 -17.39 -18.77
N ASP A 9 3.10 -16.81 -19.54
CA ASP A 9 3.43 -16.20 -20.82
C ASP A 9 4.36 -15.00 -20.62
N LEU A 10 5.34 -14.87 -21.52
CA LEU A 10 6.33 -13.83 -21.46
C LEU A 10 5.85 -12.59 -22.23
N LEU A 11 5.92 -11.45 -21.58
CA LEU A 11 5.53 -10.15 -22.12
C LEU A 11 6.75 -9.24 -22.24
N SER A 12 6.74 -8.37 -23.23
CA SER A 12 7.70 -7.27 -23.31
C SER A 12 7.40 -6.19 -22.26
N ILE A 13 8.39 -5.36 -21.96
CA ILE A 13 8.22 -4.23 -21.05
C ILE A 13 7.12 -3.26 -21.52
N GLY A 14 7.00 -3.06 -22.84
CA GLY A 14 5.96 -2.21 -23.43
C GLY A 14 4.54 -2.80 -23.27
N GLU A 15 4.40 -4.12 -23.36
CA GLU A 15 3.13 -4.79 -23.13
C GLU A 15 2.70 -4.71 -21.65
N ILE A 16 3.64 -4.87 -20.72
CA ILE A 16 3.39 -4.67 -19.30
C ILE A 16 3.00 -3.22 -19.01
N ALA A 17 3.76 -2.25 -19.55
CA ALA A 17 3.47 -0.83 -19.40
C ALA A 17 2.04 -0.49 -19.83
N ARG A 18 1.64 -0.95 -21.02
CA ARG A 18 0.28 -0.73 -21.55
C ARG A 18 -0.80 -1.35 -20.65
N ARG A 19 -0.55 -2.52 -20.05
CA ARG A 19 -1.53 -3.24 -19.25
C ARG A 19 -1.66 -2.73 -17.81
N THR A 20 -0.57 -2.20 -17.27
CA THR A 20 -0.54 -1.67 -15.89
C THR A 20 -0.79 -0.17 -15.82
N GLY A 21 -0.66 0.54 -16.95
CA GLY A 21 -0.68 2.00 -17.00
C GLY A 21 0.60 2.65 -16.46
N LEU A 22 1.64 1.86 -16.18
CA LEU A 22 2.93 2.34 -15.71
C LEU A 22 3.80 2.79 -16.88
N SER A 23 4.65 3.78 -16.62
CA SER A 23 5.74 4.10 -17.55
C SER A 23 6.81 3.01 -17.56
N VAL A 24 7.54 2.90 -18.66
CA VAL A 24 8.67 1.96 -18.76
C VAL A 24 9.74 2.26 -17.71
N SER A 25 9.93 3.54 -17.37
CA SER A 25 10.86 3.96 -16.30
C SER A 25 10.43 3.50 -14.92
N ALA A 26 9.13 3.55 -14.62
CA ALA A 26 8.60 3.03 -13.36
C ALA A 26 8.79 1.50 -13.25
N ILE A 27 8.56 0.76 -14.33
CA ILE A 27 8.78 -0.69 -14.36
C ILE A 27 10.25 -1.03 -14.12
N ARG A 28 11.17 -0.29 -14.75
CA ARG A 28 12.63 -0.45 -14.51
C ARG A 28 13.00 -0.13 -13.07
N PHE A 29 12.41 0.88 -12.49
CA PHE A 29 12.63 1.21 -11.08
C PHE A 29 12.21 0.05 -10.17
N TYR A 30 11.06 -0.60 -10.43
CA TYR A 30 10.63 -1.76 -9.65
C TYR A 30 11.50 -3.00 -9.91
N GLU A 31 12.05 -3.16 -11.13
CA GLU A 31 13.06 -4.18 -11.45
C GLU A 31 14.33 -3.93 -10.63
N ASP A 32 14.85 -2.70 -10.62
CA ASP A 32 16.06 -2.32 -9.86
C ASP A 32 15.88 -2.53 -8.35
N LYS A 33 14.65 -2.37 -7.85
CA LYS A 33 14.27 -2.66 -6.47
C LYS A 33 13.95 -4.14 -6.21
N ARG A 34 14.12 -5.02 -7.21
CA ARG A 34 13.83 -6.46 -7.13
C ARG A 34 12.38 -6.81 -6.74
N LEU A 35 11.46 -5.89 -6.95
CA LEU A 35 10.04 -6.13 -6.73
C LEU A 35 9.42 -6.99 -7.84
N ILE A 36 10.01 -6.94 -9.04
CA ILE A 36 9.75 -7.82 -10.17
C ILE A 36 11.08 -8.25 -10.78
N GLU A 37 11.12 -9.44 -11.38
CA GLU A 37 12.33 -9.99 -11.98
C GLU A 37 12.09 -10.38 -13.44
N PRO A 38 12.83 -9.79 -14.40
CA PRO A 38 12.70 -10.16 -15.79
C PRO A 38 13.34 -11.52 -16.05
N VAL A 39 12.72 -12.28 -16.93
CA VAL A 39 13.32 -13.47 -17.54
C VAL A 39 14.05 -13.03 -18.80
N ARG A 40 15.27 -13.51 -19.02
CA ARG A 40 16.00 -13.24 -20.25
C ARG A 40 15.68 -14.31 -21.29
N SER A 41 15.12 -13.87 -22.42
CA SER A 41 14.88 -14.75 -23.58
C SER A 41 16.14 -14.90 -24.44
N GLY A 42 16.13 -15.86 -25.37
CA GLY A 42 17.29 -16.25 -26.22
C GLY A 42 17.95 -15.15 -27.05
N GLY A 43 17.50 -13.91 -27.04
CA GLY A 43 18.11 -12.73 -27.63
C GLY A 43 18.56 -11.69 -26.62
N ASN A 44 18.81 -12.07 -25.37
CA ASN A 44 19.13 -11.15 -24.24
C ASN A 44 18.07 -10.05 -23.99
N GLN A 45 16.86 -10.21 -24.55
CA GLN A 45 15.75 -9.28 -24.34
C GLN A 45 15.10 -9.53 -22.99
N ARG A 46 14.84 -8.44 -22.26
CA ARG A 46 14.07 -8.49 -21.01
C ARG A 46 12.63 -8.87 -21.32
N ARG A 47 12.16 -9.95 -20.70
CA ARG A 47 10.76 -10.40 -20.74
C ARG A 47 10.27 -10.55 -19.31
N PHE A 48 9.00 -10.32 -19.13
CA PHE A 48 8.35 -10.41 -17.82
C PHE A 48 7.25 -11.46 -17.87
N LEU A 49 7.03 -12.15 -16.77
CA LEU A 49 5.91 -13.06 -16.67
C LEU A 49 4.61 -12.27 -16.66
N ARG A 50 3.58 -12.81 -17.29
CA ARG A 50 2.24 -12.21 -17.22
C ARG A 50 1.75 -12.07 -15.77
N SER A 51 2.17 -12.96 -14.87
CA SER A 51 1.91 -12.86 -13.43
C SER A 51 2.47 -11.59 -12.78
N ASP A 52 3.51 -10.97 -13.36
CA ASP A 52 4.08 -9.72 -12.84
C ASP A 52 3.12 -8.54 -12.97
N ILE A 53 2.13 -8.61 -13.88
CA ILE A 53 1.04 -7.63 -13.92
C ILE A 53 0.34 -7.55 -12.57
N ARG A 54 0.09 -8.69 -11.91
CA ARG A 54 -0.56 -8.72 -10.59
C ARG A 54 0.36 -8.17 -9.52
N ARG A 55 1.68 -8.46 -9.58
CA ARG A 55 2.67 -7.87 -8.66
C ARG A 55 2.72 -6.35 -8.80
N LEU A 56 2.78 -5.83 -10.02
CA LEU A 56 2.79 -4.40 -10.29
C LEU A 56 1.48 -3.72 -9.86
N SER A 57 0.35 -4.34 -10.14
CA SER A 57 -0.96 -3.84 -9.67
C SER A 57 -1.03 -3.79 -8.15
N PHE A 58 -0.50 -4.81 -7.47
CA PHE A 58 -0.40 -4.82 -6.02
C PHE A 58 0.47 -3.67 -5.50
N ILE A 59 1.66 -3.45 -6.08
CA ILE A 59 2.56 -2.36 -5.72
C ILE A 59 1.84 -1.02 -5.83
N LEU A 60 1.14 -0.77 -6.94
CA LEU A 60 0.40 0.46 -7.16
C LEU A 60 -0.70 0.69 -6.12
N ILE A 61 -1.46 -0.36 -5.81
CA ILE A 61 -2.52 -0.28 -4.80
C ILE A 61 -1.91 -0.01 -3.42
N ALA A 62 -0.88 -0.76 -3.05
CA ALA A 62 -0.22 -0.61 -1.75
C ALA A 62 0.39 0.78 -1.55
N GLN A 63 1.02 1.36 -2.59
CA GLN A 63 1.51 2.73 -2.55
C GLN A 63 0.38 3.76 -2.38
N ARG A 64 -0.76 3.58 -3.06
CA ARG A 64 -1.94 4.44 -2.87
C ARG A 64 -2.51 4.37 -1.46
N LEU A 65 -2.31 3.25 -0.78
CA LEU A 65 -2.70 3.05 0.61
C LEU A 65 -1.64 3.57 1.61
N GLY A 66 -0.57 4.19 1.11
CA GLY A 66 0.48 4.78 1.92
C GLY A 66 1.54 3.81 2.42
N LEU A 67 1.61 2.57 1.89
CA LEU A 67 2.68 1.65 2.23
C LEU A 67 4.00 2.14 1.61
N SER A 68 5.06 2.08 2.39
CA SER A 68 6.42 2.30 1.90
C SER A 68 6.88 1.15 0.99
N LEU A 69 7.88 1.41 0.15
CA LEU A 69 8.45 0.35 -0.70
C LEU A 69 9.01 -0.81 0.10
N THR A 70 9.61 -0.56 1.26
CA THR A 70 10.13 -1.60 2.16
C THR A 70 9.01 -2.50 2.69
N GLU A 71 7.87 -1.94 3.05
CA GLU A 71 6.70 -2.71 3.48
C GLU A 71 6.12 -3.54 2.34
N ILE A 72 6.06 -2.96 1.14
CA ILE A 72 5.61 -3.66 -0.08
C ILE A 72 6.54 -4.82 -0.41
N GLU A 73 7.84 -4.62 -0.32
CA GLU A 73 8.86 -5.66 -0.52
C GLU A 73 8.67 -6.82 0.48
N ALA A 74 8.49 -6.50 1.76
CA ALA A 74 8.24 -7.50 2.81
C ALA A 74 6.97 -8.32 2.54
N GLU A 75 5.90 -7.71 2.04
CA GLU A 75 4.69 -8.44 1.67
C GLU A 75 4.90 -9.30 0.42
N LEU A 76 5.56 -8.80 -0.61
CA LEU A 76 5.85 -9.54 -1.83
C LEU A 76 6.82 -10.71 -1.60
N ALA A 77 7.73 -10.59 -0.61
CA ALA A 77 8.65 -11.65 -0.22
C ALA A 77 7.95 -12.90 0.35
N LYS A 78 6.70 -12.76 0.81
CA LYS A 78 5.86 -13.89 1.27
C LYS A 78 5.34 -14.74 0.11
N LEU A 79 5.40 -14.23 -1.13
CA LEU A 79 5.00 -14.97 -2.31
C LEU A 79 6.04 -16.06 -2.63
N PRO A 80 5.60 -17.22 -3.14
CA PRO A 80 6.51 -18.31 -3.46
C PRO A 80 7.50 -17.91 -4.57
N HIS A 81 8.74 -18.36 -4.40
CA HIS A 81 9.77 -18.32 -5.45
C HIS A 81 9.67 -19.58 -6.33
N GLY A 82 9.96 -19.44 -7.62
CA GLY A 82 10.03 -20.57 -8.55
C GLY A 82 8.69 -21.09 -9.09
N ARG A 83 7.57 -20.52 -8.67
CA ARG A 83 6.24 -20.80 -9.25
C ARG A 83 5.38 -19.54 -9.30
N THR A 84 4.39 -19.55 -10.17
CA THR A 84 3.36 -18.50 -10.21
C THR A 84 2.53 -18.51 -8.92
N PRO A 85 2.36 -17.36 -8.24
CA PRO A 85 1.52 -17.26 -7.06
C PRO A 85 0.06 -17.61 -7.35
N THR A 86 -0.57 -18.37 -6.47
CA THR A 86 -1.97 -18.77 -6.53
C THR A 86 -2.89 -17.70 -5.94
N ALA A 87 -4.20 -17.90 -6.07
CA ALA A 87 -5.19 -17.05 -5.40
C ALA A 87 -5.05 -17.10 -3.88
N SER A 88 -4.67 -18.25 -3.31
CA SER A 88 -4.44 -18.41 -1.87
C SER A 88 -3.24 -17.59 -1.39
N ASP A 89 -2.13 -17.61 -2.15
CA ASP A 89 -0.93 -16.82 -1.81
C ASP A 89 -1.26 -15.32 -1.77
N TRP A 90 -2.02 -14.82 -2.75
CA TRP A 90 -2.50 -13.45 -2.78
C TRP A 90 -3.53 -13.15 -1.69
N GLY A 91 -4.34 -14.14 -1.31
CA GLY A 91 -5.33 -14.03 -0.24
C GLY A 91 -4.71 -13.69 1.10
N ALA A 92 -3.58 -14.33 1.44
CA ALA A 92 -2.84 -14.06 2.67
C ALA A 92 -2.34 -12.61 2.75
N ILE A 93 -1.76 -12.09 1.63
CA ILE A 93 -1.31 -10.70 1.55
C ILE A 93 -2.50 -9.74 1.66
N SER A 94 -3.59 -10.03 0.95
CA SER A 94 -4.80 -9.20 0.98
C SER A 94 -5.41 -9.12 2.37
N ALA A 95 -5.39 -10.21 3.15
CA ALA A 95 -5.87 -10.23 4.53
C ALA A 95 -5.03 -9.34 5.45
N ALA A 96 -3.69 -9.40 5.34
CA ALA A 96 -2.79 -8.56 6.12
C ALA A 96 -3.00 -7.06 5.82
N ILE A 97 -3.15 -6.69 4.54
CA ILE A 97 -3.41 -5.31 4.14
C ILE A 97 -4.78 -4.83 4.63
N ARG A 98 -5.81 -5.68 4.54
CA ARG A 98 -7.14 -5.35 5.04
C ARG A 98 -7.11 -5.01 6.52
N ALA A 99 -6.45 -5.83 7.35
CA ALA A 99 -6.32 -5.56 8.78
C ALA A 99 -5.69 -4.18 9.05
N ARG A 100 -4.60 -3.83 8.35
CA ARG A 100 -3.96 -2.50 8.46
C ARG A 100 -4.87 -1.36 8.01
N LEU A 101 -5.67 -1.58 6.98
CA LEU A 101 -6.64 -0.59 6.51
C LEU A 101 -7.74 -0.38 7.54
N ASP A 102 -8.26 -1.45 8.13
CA ASP A 102 -9.29 -1.37 9.15
C ASP A 102 -8.80 -0.61 10.39
N GLU A 103 -7.56 -0.84 10.83
CA GLU A 103 -6.92 -0.06 11.90
C GLU A 103 -6.81 1.42 11.54
N ARG A 104 -6.37 1.73 10.30
CA ARG A 104 -6.23 3.11 9.84
C ARG A 104 -7.57 3.81 9.70
N ILE A 105 -8.59 3.12 9.23
CA ILE A 105 -9.96 3.63 9.15
C ILE A 105 -10.48 3.94 10.56
N ALA A 106 -10.27 3.04 11.51
CA ALA A 106 -10.68 3.27 12.90
C ALA A 106 -9.97 4.49 13.53
N GLU A 107 -8.65 4.64 13.30
CA GLU A 107 -7.88 5.79 13.75
C GLU A 107 -8.41 7.11 13.16
N LEU A 108 -8.58 7.15 11.84
CA LEU A 108 -9.09 8.34 11.14
C LEU A 108 -10.53 8.67 11.57
N THR A 109 -11.36 7.66 11.79
CA THR A 109 -12.73 7.84 12.28
C THR A 109 -12.73 8.47 13.66
N ARG A 110 -11.92 7.95 14.60
CA ARG A 110 -11.78 8.55 15.94
C ARG A 110 -11.31 10.00 15.86
N THR A 111 -10.32 10.29 15.03
CA THR A 111 -9.83 11.66 14.83
C THR A 111 -10.90 12.59 14.29
N ARG A 112 -11.63 12.16 13.25
CA ARG A 112 -12.74 12.93 12.68
C ARG A 112 -13.80 13.23 13.74
N ASP A 113 -14.25 12.22 14.47
CA ASP A 113 -15.34 12.38 15.46
C ASP A 113 -14.94 13.31 16.61
N ARG A 114 -13.66 13.31 16.98
CA ARG A 114 -13.12 14.29 17.94
C ARG A 114 -13.09 15.71 17.38
N LEU A 115 -12.75 15.88 16.10
CA LEU A 115 -12.77 17.18 15.43
C LEU A 115 -14.20 17.72 15.30
N ASP A 116 -15.15 16.87 14.91
CA ASP A 116 -16.56 17.24 14.81
C ASP A 116 -17.11 17.72 16.15
N GLY A 117 -16.78 17.04 17.24
CA GLY A 117 -17.13 17.46 18.60
C GLY A 117 -16.50 18.80 18.98
N CYS A 118 -15.35 19.15 18.41
CA CYS A 118 -14.64 20.37 18.72
C CYS A 118 -15.08 21.56 17.86
N ILE A 119 -15.27 21.34 16.55
CA ILE A 119 -15.62 22.38 15.57
C ILE A 119 -17.12 22.63 15.55
N GLY A 120 -17.92 21.58 15.71
CA GLY A 120 -19.39 21.64 15.61
C GLY A 120 -20.10 22.20 16.84
N CYS A 121 -19.46 22.22 18.00
CA CYS A 121 -20.13 22.66 19.23
C CYS A 121 -20.28 24.20 19.34
N GLY A 122 -19.53 24.98 18.55
CA GLY A 122 -19.54 26.45 18.64
C GLY A 122 -19.19 26.98 20.03
N CYS A 123 -18.76 26.12 20.95
CA CYS A 123 -18.45 26.51 22.31
C CYS A 123 -17.10 27.22 22.37
N LEU A 124 -17.12 28.45 22.83
CA LEU A 124 -15.94 29.19 23.24
C LEU A 124 -15.52 28.81 24.68
N SER A 125 -16.14 27.76 25.25
CA SER A 125 -15.84 27.32 26.62
C SER A 125 -14.59 26.47 26.66
N LEU A 126 -13.50 27.08 27.09
CA LEU A 126 -12.22 26.42 27.31
C LEU A 126 -12.26 25.36 28.43
N THR A 127 -13.28 25.39 29.30
CA THR A 127 -13.42 24.46 30.42
C THR A 127 -13.97 23.09 30.06
N HIS A 128 -14.69 22.97 28.94
CA HIS A 128 -15.33 21.71 28.48
C HIS A 128 -14.79 21.21 27.13
N CYS A 129 -13.79 21.90 26.56
CA CYS A 129 -13.22 21.51 25.28
C CYS A 129 -12.34 20.25 25.43
N ALA A 130 -12.58 19.22 24.61
CA ALA A 130 -11.77 18.00 24.61
C ALA A 130 -10.29 18.23 24.22
N ILE A 131 -10.03 19.34 23.51
CA ILE A 131 -8.67 19.74 23.12
C ILE A 131 -8.03 20.65 24.18
N TRP A 132 -8.81 21.21 25.08
CA TRP A 132 -8.32 22.11 26.11
C TRP A 132 -7.42 21.35 27.11
N ASN A 133 -6.22 21.85 27.29
CA ASN A 133 -5.20 21.32 28.21
C ASN A 133 -4.89 22.38 29.29
N PRO A 134 -5.70 22.53 30.34
CA PRO A 134 -5.48 23.55 31.36
C PRO A 134 -4.13 23.32 32.03
N GLU A 135 -3.39 24.41 32.23
CA GLU A 135 -2.09 24.39 32.91
C GLU A 135 -1.03 23.48 32.25
N ASP A 136 -1.23 23.17 30.96
CA ASP A 136 -0.32 22.31 30.17
C ASP A 136 0.00 20.96 30.82
N ARG A 137 -0.96 20.35 31.49
CA ARG A 137 -0.78 19.08 32.21
C ARG A 137 -0.29 17.96 31.31
N LEU A 138 -0.77 17.92 30.06
CA LEU A 138 -0.37 16.91 29.08
C LEU A 138 1.05 17.09 28.58
N GLY A 139 1.61 18.30 28.69
CA GLY A 139 3.02 18.56 28.37
C GLY A 139 3.98 17.79 29.28
N ALA A 140 3.58 17.55 30.55
CA ALA A 140 4.34 16.73 31.48
C ALA A 140 4.37 15.23 31.09
N GLU A 141 3.42 14.77 30.30
CA GLU A 141 3.31 13.36 29.85
C GLU A 141 4.07 13.09 28.53
N GLY A 142 4.63 14.12 27.91
CA GLY A 142 5.43 14.06 26.70
C GLY A 142 4.90 14.89 25.52
N PRO A 143 5.66 14.97 24.41
CA PRO A 143 5.33 15.82 23.26
C PRO A 143 4.16 15.27 22.44
N GLY A 144 3.43 16.17 21.76
CA GLY A 144 2.41 15.85 20.77
C GLY A 144 0.98 16.24 21.16
N ALA A 145 0.06 16.06 20.23
CA ALA A 145 -1.37 16.40 20.38
C ALA A 145 -2.13 15.23 21.05
N ARG A 146 -1.75 14.85 22.27
CA ARG A 146 -2.18 13.62 22.94
C ARG A 146 -3.69 13.43 23.02
N LYS A 147 -4.46 14.47 23.30
CA LYS A 147 -5.94 14.36 23.34
C LYS A 147 -6.62 14.08 22.01
N LEU A 148 -5.93 14.29 20.89
CA LEU A 148 -6.45 14.01 19.57
C LEU A 148 -6.00 12.65 19.02
N LEU A 149 -4.85 12.15 19.50
CA LEU A 149 -4.18 10.98 18.97
C LEU A 149 -4.32 9.73 19.86
N ASP A 150 -4.64 9.88 21.15
CA ASP A 150 -4.99 8.82 22.08
C ASP A 150 -6.53 8.63 22.09
#